data_07466d13d89f932cd56379a4b622b870
#
_entry.id   07466d13d89f932cd56379a4b622b870
#
_cell.length_a   1.000
_cell.length_b   1.000
_cell.length_c   1.000
_cell.angle_alpha   90.00
_cell.angle_beta   90.00
_cell.angle_gamma   90.00
#
_symmetry.space_group_name_H-M   'P 1'
#
loop_
_entity.id
_entity.type
_entity.pdbx_description
1 polymer ?
#
loop_
_entity_poly.entity_id
_entity_poly.type
_entity_poly.pdbx_seq_one_letter_code
_entity_poly.pdbx_strand_id
1 'polypeptide(L)' 'MNSETIAEQLLRIVYAEGYRPMKPKGLHKTLKLPEEAYRELRRAIKKLVREGRVVFGSNHLVLKPGSL' A
#
# COMPACT_ATOMS: atom_id res chain seq x y z
N MET A 1 12.47 -7.60 7.66
CA MET A 1 11.79 -6.51 6.95
C MET A 1 10.81 -5.84 7.91
N ASN A 2 10.85 -4.53 8.03
CA ASN A 2 9.97 -3.82 8.95
C ASN A 2 8.94 -3.00 8.19
N SER A 3 7.97 -2.43 8.91
CA SER A 3 6.88 -1.70 8.27
C SER A 3 7.33 -0.43 7.58
N GLU A 4 8.42 0.19 8.00
CA GLU A 4 8.92 1.39 7.34
C GLU A 4 9.45 1.08 5.95
N THR A 5 10.19 -0.03 5.80
CA THR A 5 10.70 -0.46 4.51
C THR A 5 9.54 -0.79 3.57
N ILE A 6 8.53 -1.48 4.10
CA ILE A 6 7.34 -1.82 3.32
C ILE A 6 6.60 -0.55 2.93
N ALA A 7 6.49 0.42 3.85
CA ALA A 7 5.82 1.68 3.56
C ALA A 7 6.50 2.44 2.42
N GLU A 8 7.82 2.47 2.41
CA GLU A 8 8.57 3.12 1.33
C GLU A 8 8.29 2.46 -0.01
N GLN A 9 8.30 1.13 -0.04
CA GLN A 9 8.00 0.38 -1.26
C GLN A 9 6.57 0.63 -1.73
N LEU A 10 5.63 0.68 -0.79
CA LEU A 10 4.24 0.98 -1.12
C LEU A 10 4.10 2.35 -1.76
N LEU A 11 4.76 3.36 -1.18
CA LEU A 11 4.68 4.71 -1.72
C LEU A 11 5.23 4.78 -3.13
N ARG A 12 6.33 4.09 -3.41
CA ARG A 12 6.88 4.05 -4.76
C ARG A 12 5.89 3.49 -5.76
N ILE A 13 5.20 2.42 -5.37
CA ILE A 13 4.24 1.78 -6.26
C ILE A 13 2.99 2.64 -6.43
N VAL A 14 2.43 3.10 -5.33
CA VAL A 14 1.17 3.86 -5.36
C VAL A 14 1.34 5.19 -6.08
N TYR A 15 2.50 5.81 -5.95
CA TYR A 15 2.76 7.10 -6.60
C TYR A 15 3.38 6.96 -7.98
N ALA A 16 3.65 5.74 -8.42
CA ALA A 16 4.21 5.52 -9.75
C ALA A 16 3.20 5.89 -10.82
N GLU A 17 3.70 6.47 -11.90
CA GLU A 17 2.87 6.76 -13.05
C GLU A 17 2.34 5.45 -13.63
N GLY A 18 1.06 5.40 -13.92
CA GLY A 18 0.45 4.19 -14.44
C GLY A 18 0.01 3.19 -13.38
N TYR A 19 0.12 3.56 -12.11
CA TYR A 19 -0.33 2.68 -11.05
C TYR A 19 -1.81 2.35 -11.20
N ARG A 20 -2.15 1.08 -11.10
CA ARG A 20 -3.54 0.63 -11.08
C ARG A 20 -3.93 0.31 -9.65
N PRO A 21 -5.01 0.91 -9.15
CA PRO A 21 -5.42 0.67 -7.77
C PRO A 21 -5.57 -0.81 -7.46
N MET A 22 -5.01 -1.21 -6.32
CA MET A 22 -5.00 -2.60 -5.90
C MET A 22 -5.43 -2.70 -4.45
N LYS A 23 -5.99 -3.85 -4.10
CA LYS A 23 -6.26 -4.17 -2.71
C LYS A 23 -4.96 -4.59 -2.03
N PRO A 24 -4.93 -4.62 -0.69
CA PRO A 24 -3.72 -5.04 0.02
C PRO A 24 -3.16 -6.38 -0.45
N LYS A 25 -4.01 -7.34 -0.77
CA LYS A 25 -3.53 -8.63 -1.27
C LYS A 25 -2.79 -8.50 -2.60
N GLY A 26 -3.28 -7.62 -3.49
CA GLY A 26 -2.62 -7.36 -4.75
C GLY A 26 -1.26 -6.71 -4.54
N LEU A 27 -1.19 -5.76 -3.62
CA LEU A 27 0.08 -5.12 -3.28
C LEU A 27 1.06 -6.11 -2.68
N HIS A 28 0.58 -7.03 -1.86
CA HIS A 28 1.40 -8.08 -1.28
C HIS A 28 2.07 -8.91 -2.37
N LYS A 29 1.32 -9.28 -3.39
CA LYS A 29 1.85 -10.04 -4.52
C LYS A 29 2.81 -9.21 -5.36
N THR A 30 2.45 -7.96 -5.62
CA THR A 30 3.27 -7.07 -6.43
C THR A 30 4.64 -6.85 -5.79
N LEU A 31 4.68 -6.73 -4.47
CA LEU A 31 5.92 -6.52 -3.73
C LEU A 31 6.68 -7.83 -3.50
N LYS A 32 6.09 -8.96 -3.86
CA LYS A 32 6.70 -10.28 -3.68
C LYS A 32 7.12 -10.55 -2.24
N LEU A 33 6.27 -10.12 -1.31
CA LEU A 33 6.55 -10.30 0.11
C LEU A 33 6.20 -11.72 0.56
N PRO A 34 6.92 -12.25 1.57
CA PRO A 34 6.56 -13.54 2.13
C PRO A 34 5.19 -13.46 2.79
N GLU A 35 4.53 -14.60 2.90
CA GLU A 35 3.18 -14.65 3.44
C GLU A 35 3.08 -14.07 4.84
N GLU A 36 4.06 -14.32 5.68
CA GLU A 36 4.07 -13.81 7.04
C GLU A 36 4.24 -12.29 7.11
N ALA A 37 4.64 -11.65 6.03
CA ALA A 37 4.79 -10.20 6.00
C ALA A 37 3.47 -9.48 5.69
N TYR A 38 2.39 -10.21 5.42
CA TYR A 38 1.12 -9.58 5.09
C TYR A 38 0.61 -8.68 6.20
N ARG A 39 0.78 -9.09 7.45
CA ARG A 39 0.37 -8.28 8.60
C ARG A 39 1.14 -6.97 8.65
N GLU A 40 2.45 -7.02 8.40
CA GLU A 40 3.28 -5.82 8.36
C GLU A 40 2.84 -4.90 7.22
N LEU A 41 2.51 -5.48 6.08
CA LEU A 41 2.01 -4.73 4.94
C LEU A 41 0.73 -3.97 5.32
N ARG A 42 -0.20 -4.64 5.98
CA ARG A 42 -1.45 -4.00 6.38
C ARG A 42 -1.22 -2.88 7.38
N ARG A 43 -0.29 -3.08 8.30
CA ARG A 43 0.07 -2.03 9.28
C ARG A 43 0.68 -0.84 8.56
N ALA A 44 1.53 -1.09 7.58
CA ALA A 44 2.15 -0.01 6.81
C ALA A 44 1.08 0.79 6.06
N ILE A 45 0.12 0.12 5.45
CA ILE A 45 -0.96 0.80 4.75
C ILE A 45 -1.76 1.67 5.71
N LYS A 46 -2.13 1.13 6.88
CA LYS A 46 -2.89 1.90 7.87
C LYS A 46 -2.12 3.12 8.34
N LYS A 47 -0.81 2.97 8.54
CA LYS A 47 0.03 4.08 8.94
C LYS A 47 0.04 5.17 7.87
N LEU A 48 0.18 4.79 6.61
CA LEU A 48 0.19 5.75 5.52
C LEU A 48 -1.16 6.44 5.35
N VAL A 49 -2.25 5.72 5.59
CA VAL A 49 -3.59 6.31 5.57
C VAL A 49 -3.71 7.34 6.69
N ARG A 50 -3.23 7.00 7.88
CA ARG A 50 -3.28 7.90 9.03
C ARG A 50 -2.47 9.16 8.77
N GLU A 51 -1.36 9.03 8.07
CA GLU A 51 -0.50 10.17 7.72
C GLU A 51 -1.00 10.96 6.53
N GLY A 52 -2.07 10.50 5.89
CA GLY A 52 -2.62 11.18 4.72
C GLY A 52 -1.83 10.95 3.45
N ARG A 53 -0.96 9.97 3.42
CA ARG A 53 -0.12 9.68 2.25
C ARG A 53 -0.80 8.76 1.25
N VAL A 54 -1.73 7.93 1.71
CA VAL A 54 -2.56 7.11 0.85
C VAL A 54 -3.98 7.14 1.39
N VAL A 55 -4.94 6.75 0.56
CA VAL A 55 -6.33 6.66 0.98
C VAL A 55 -6.91 5.33 0.50
N PHE A 56 -7.98 4.90 1.14
CA PHE A 56 -8.75 3.74 0.67
C PHE A 56 -9.90 4.24 -0.20
N GLY A 57 -9.98 3.70 -1.40
CA GLY A 57 -11.12 3.93 -2.25
C GLY A 57 -12.15 2.82 -2.09
N SER A 58 -13.02 2.67 -3.08
CA SER A 58 -14.03 1.62 -3.08
C SER A 58 -13.37 0.25 -2.98
N ASN A 59 -14.01 -0.66 -2.23
CA ASN A 59 -13.54 -2.04 -2.09
C ASN A 59 -12.10 -2.14 -1.57
N HIS A 60 -11.71 -1.21 -0.70
CA HIS A 60 -10.39 -1.20 -0.05
C HIS A 60 -9.22 -1.05 -1.04
N LEU A 61 -9.46 -0.46 -2.19
CA LEU A 61 -8.37 -0.16 -3.11
C LEU A 61 -7.47 0.92 -2.51
N VAL A 62 -6.17 0.71 -2.61
CA VAL A 62 -5.19 1.66 -2.07
C VAL A 62 -4.85 2.67 -3.16
N LEU A 63 -5.04 3.95 -2.86
CA LEU A 63 -4.87 5.03 -3.81
C LEU A 63 -4.04 6.14 -3.21
N LYS A 64 -3.42 6.95 -4.07
CA LYS A 64 -2.79 8.18 -3.57
C LYS A 64 -3.87 9.23 -3.32
N PRO A 65 -3.63 10.19 -2.38
CA PRO A 65 -4.60 11.24 -2.11
C PRO A 65 -4.91 12.03 -3.39
N GLY A 66 -6.17 12.40 -3.53
CA GLY A 66 -6.59 13.18 -4.70
C GLY A 66 -6.96 12.33 -5.91
N SER A 67 -6.87 11.01 -5.81
CA SER A 67 -7.23 10.11 -6.91
C SER A 67 -8.70 9.72 -6.91
N LEU A 68 -9.44 10.14 -5.90
CA LEU A 68 -10.86 9.82 -5.78
C LEU A 68 -11.72 10.84 -6.50
#